data_0e7f9140b258e13e7cf6fea237d866b4
#
_entry.id   0e7f9140b258e13e7cf6fea237d866b4
#
_cell.length_a   1.000
_cell.length_b   1.000
_cell.length_c   1.000
_cell.angle_alpha   90.00
_cell.angle_beta   90.00
_cell.angle_gamma   90.00
#
_symmetry.space_group_name_H-M   'P 1'
#
loop_
_entity.id
_entity.type
_entity.pdbx_description
1 polymer ?
#
loop_
_entity_poly.entity_id
_entity_poly.type
_entity_poly.pdbx_seq_one_letter_code
_entity_poly.pdbx_strand_id
1 'polypeptide(L)'
;QIKTAFPDFPDENIIMGFQKSVVQVDITLDDGPHNILKSSARFPVLMRRPWNRELTGLLAVHNYEEFFQLLDQIKSAMIEDRVEPAPPCIVALVGPSGSGKNEITRKLCETGRFTVPRAYTTKSVSDRIHTTITEEEFIRCRDTFIETTRYAGYAYGTKWKDITELMNGGQYVVMPMDLSGAIAMKRHYPTVIIFCKCKREQMIRSILEKEMDNHEKMLRLVSLENELKNAALCD
;
A
#
# COMPACT_ATOMS: atom_id res chain seq x y z
N GLN A 1 2.05 -39.28 3.80
CA GLN A 1 0.84 -39.26 4.68
C GLN A 1 -0.04 -38.05 4.47
N ILE A 2 0.52 -36.78 4.44
CA ILE A 2 -0.29 -35.58 4.23
C ILE A 2 -1.03 -35.64 2.90
N LYS A 3 -0.35 -35.95 1.80
CA LYS A 3 -0.95 -36.08 0.46
C LYS A 3 -1.94 -37.23 0.33
N THR A 4 -1.79 -38.27 1.13
CA THR A 4 -2.75 -39.38 1.18
C THR A 4 -4.08 -38.96 1.84
N ALA A 5 -3.99 -38.08 2.87
CA ALA A 5 -5.16 -37.60 3.60
C ALA A 5 -5.77 -36.34 2.93
N PHE A 6 -4.95 -35.53 2.26
CA PHE A 6 -5.32 -34.26 1.63
C PHE A 6 -4.64 -34.16 0.25
N PRO A 7 -5.18 -34.83 -0.80
CA PRO A 7 -4.55 -34.88 -2.13
C PRO A 7 -4.31 -33.51 -2.76
N ASP A 8 -5.24 -32.58 -2.55
CA ASP A 8 -5.23 -31.23 -3.13
C ASP A 8 -4.41 -30.20 -2.30
N PHE A 9 -3.79 -30.64 -1.19
CA PHE A 9 -2.97 -29.71 -0.39
C PHE A 9 -1.70 -29.32 -1.16
N PRO A 10 -1.41 -28.01 -1.34
CA PRO A 10 -0.27 -27.56 -2.14
C PRO A 10 1.07 -28.04 -1.56
N ASP A 11 1.97 -28.53 -2.40
CA ASP A 11 3.29 -29.04 -1.97
C ASP A 11 4.15 -27.92 -1.37
N GLU A 12 4.06 -26.72 -1.90
CA GLU A 12 4.76 -25.51 -1.43
C GLU A 12 4.36 -25.11 0.00
N ASN A 13 3.21 -25.58 0.49
CA ASN A 13 2.76 -25.34 1.85
C ASN A 13 3.21 -26.40 2.86
N ILE A 14 3.99 -27.42 2.39
CA ILE A 14 4.55 -28.45 3.25
C ILE A 14 6.00 -28.14 3.55
N ILE A 15 6.27 -27.69 4.78
CA ILE A 15 7.62 -27.41 5.26
C ILE A 15 8.02 -28.51 6.25
N MET A 16 9.08 -29.23 5.92
CA MET A 16 9.68 -30.24 6.80
C MET A 16 10.96 -29.66 7.45
N GLY A 17 10.96 -29.54 8.76
CA GLY A 17 12.09 -28.98 9.49
C GLY A 17 12.15 -29.44 10.94
N PHE A 18 13.35 -29.48 11.50
CA PHE A 18 13.58 -29.84 12.89
C PHE A 18 13.19 -28.73 13.87
N GLN A 19 13.33 -27.47 13.43
CA GLN A 19 12.99 -26.29 14.22
C GLN A 19 11.78 -25.58 13.59
N LYS A 20 10.60 -25.83 14.13
CA LYS A 20 9.34 -25.20 13.64
C LYS A 20 9.28 -23.69 13.92
N SER A 21 10.07 -23.22 14.92
CA SER A 21 10.17 -21.79 15.29
C SER A 21 10.78 -20.88 14.22
N VAL A 22 11.42 -21.44 13.18
CA VAL A 22 11.96 -20.63 12.06
C VAL A 22 10.88 -20.17 11.09
N VAL A 23 9.68 -20.78 11.13
CA VAL A 23 8.56 -20.39 10.29
C VAL A 23 7.83 -19.23 10.95
N GLN A 24 7.84 -18.07 10.29
CA GLN A 24 7.09 -16.90 10.77
C GLN A 24 5.64 -17.03 10.32
N VAL A 25 4.75 -17.15 11.27
CA VAL A 25 3.29 -17.25 11.06
C VAL A 25 2.57 -16.47 12.17
N ASP A 26 1.35 -16.04 11.90
CA ASP A 26 0.54 -15.36 12.92
C ASP A 26 0.01 -16.35 13.97
N ILE A 27 -0.31 -17.57 13.57
CA ILE A 27 -0.89 -18.60 14.43
C ILE A 27 -0.13 -19.90 14.23
N THR A 28 0.29 -20.53 15.34
CA THR A 28 0.88 -21.87 15.35
C THR A 28 -0.02 -22.81 16.15
N LEU A 29 -0.28 -24.01 15.65
CA LEU A 29 -0.93 -25.09 16.38
C LEU A 29 0.03 -26.28 16.49
N ASP A 30 0.34 -26.69 17.69
CA ASP A 30 1.21 -27.85 17.95
C ASP A 30 0.82 -28.53 19.26
N ASP A 31 1.09 -29.84 19.39
CA ASP A 31 0.86 -30.60 20.62
C ASP A 31 2.14 -30.72 21.48
N GLY A 32 3.28 -30.31 20.95
CA GLY A 32 4.56 -30.27 21.65
C GLY A 32 4.76 -28.98 22.41
N PRO A 33 4.77 -28.97 23.75
CA PRO A 33 4.95 -27.75 24.55
C PRO A 33 6.20 -26.94 24.17
N HIS A 34 7.29 -27.66 23.87
CA HIS A 34 8.56 -27.03 23.47
C HIS A 34 8.47 -26.26 22.14
N ASN A 35 7.57 -26.66 21.23
CA ASN A 35 7.35 -25.94 19.97
C ASN A 35 6.53 -24.67 20.23
N ILE A 36 5.51 -24.75 21.08
CA ILE A 36 4.65 -23.62 21.44
C ILE A 36 5.43 -22.57 22.25
N LEU A 37 6.19 -22.98 23.26
CA LEU A 37 6.98 -22.06 24.09
C LEU A 37 8.12 -21.35 23.34
N LYS A 38 8.59 -21.91 22.25
CA LYS A 38 9.65 -21.32 21.38
C LYS A 38 9.06 -20.66 20.14
N SER A 39 7.75 -20.71 19.94
CA SER A 39 7.12 -20.12 18.77
C SER A 39 7.23 -18.59 18.80
N SER A 40 7.54 -18.00 17.64
CA SER A 40 7.47 -16.56 17.42
C SER A 40 6.09 -16.10 16.94
N ALA A 41 5.12 -17.01 16.82
CA ALA A 41 3.76 -16.69 16.41
C ALA A 41 3.08 -15.76 17.44
N ARG A 42 2.27 -14.82 16.95
CA ARG A 42 1.47 -13.95 17.81
C ARG A 42 0.47 -14.73 18.67
N PHE A 43 -0.06 -15.83 18.11
CA PHE A 43 -1.03 -16.72 18.76
C PHE A 43 -0.51 -18.17 18.75
N PRO A 44 0.39 -18.56 19.69
CA PRO A 44 0.81 -19.93 19.82
C PRO A 44 -0.27 -20.74 20.53
N VAL A 45 -0.85 -21.75 19.87
CA VAL A 45 -1.96 -22.56 20.36
C VAL A 45 -1.50 -23.98 20.62
N LEU A 46 -1.71 -24.47 21.83
CA LEU A 46 -1.41 -25.84 22.22
C LEU A 46 -2.60 -26.76 21.93
N MET A 47 -2.38 -27.78 21.13
CA MET A 47 -3.33 -28.90 21.01
C MET A 47 -3.23 -29.78 22.27
N ARG A 48 -4.28 -29.86 23.07
CA ARG A 48 -4.32 -30.68 24.28
C ARG A 48 -4.23 -32.16 23.93
N ARG A 49 -3.34 -32.84 24.66
CA ARG A 49 -3.11 -34.30 24.61
C ARG A 49 -2.86 -34.82 26.02
N PRO A 50 -2.97 -36.16 26.27
CA PRO A 50 -2.75 -36.72 27.62
C PRO A 50 -1.41 -36.34 28.24
N TRP A 51 -0.35 -36.15 27.43
CA TRP A 51 0.99 -35.88 27.92
C TRP A 51 1.29 -34.38 28.19
N ASN A 52 0.37 -33.46 27.81
CA ASN A 52 0.55 -32.01 28.02
C ASN A 52 -0.60 -31.38 28.86
N ARG A 53 -1.48 -32.19 29.42
CA ARG A 53 -2.71 -31.74 30.11
C ARG A 53 -2.45 -30.83 31.28
N GLU A 54 -1.32 -30.97 31.97
CA GLU A 54 -0.96 -30.24 33.18
C GLU A 54 -0.38 -28.86 32.91
N LEU A 55 -0.05 -28.59 31.65
CA LEU A 55 0.54 -27.30 31.24
C LEU A 55 -0.55 -26.22 31.21
N THR A 56 -0.39 -25.18 32.01
CA THR A 56 -1.33 -24.04 32.10
C THR A 56 -0.74 -22.76 31.55
N GLY A 57 -1.54 -21.72 31.37
CA GLY A 57 -1.06 -20.40 30.95
C GLY A 57 -0.81 -20.26 29.46
N LEU A 58 -1.35 -21.15 28.63
CA LEU A 58 -1.25 -21.10 27.16
C LEU A 58 -2.65 -21.07 26.53
N LEU A 59 -2.75 -20.48 25.35
CA LEU A 59 -3.90 -20.74 24.48
C LEU A 59 -3.92 -22.21 24.15
N ALA A 60 -5.04 -22.90 24.39
CA ALA A 60 -5.12 -24.33 24.19
C ALA A 60 -6.49 -24.76 23.68
N VAL A 61 -6.49 -25.79 22.84
CA VAL A 61 -7.70 -26.41 22.28
C VAL A 61 -7.59 -27.95 22.39
N HIS A 62 -8.73 -28.64 22.46
CA HIS A 62 -8.76 -30.09 22.61
C HIS A 62 -8.91 -30.82 21.30
N ASN A 63 -9.44 -30.18 20.29
CA ASN A 63 -9.70 -30.74 18.95
C ASN A 63 -9.64 -29.63 17.87
N TYR A 64 -9.76 -30.02 16.63
CA TYR A 64 -9.72 -29.11 15.50
C TYR A 64 -10.96 -28.20 15.41
N GLU A 65 -12.11 -28.66 15.90
CA GLU A 65 -13.33 -27.84 15.92
C GLU A 65 -13.17 -26.63 16.84
N GLU A 66 -12.67 -26.86 18.07
CA GLU A 66 -12.31 -25.77 18.97
C GLU A 66 -11.23 -24.84 18.37
N PHE A 67 -10.29 -25.41 17.63
CA PHE A 67 -9.27 -24.60 16.95
C PHE A 67 -9.88 -23.70 15.90
N PHE A 68 -10.79 -24.19 15.06
CA PHE A 68 -11.46 -23.34 14.07
C PHE A 68 -12.34 -22.27 14.72
N GLN A 69 -13.03 -22.57 15.81
CA GLN A 69 -13.78 -21.57 16.59
C GLN A 69 -12.84 -20.50 17.16
N LEU A 70 -11.68 -20.90 17.69
CA LEU A 70 -10.66 -19.96 18.16
C LEU A 70 -10.09 -19.09 17.00
N LEU A 71 -9.88 -19.66 15.82
CA LEU A 71 -9.47 -18.89 14.62
C LEU A 71 -10.50 -17.82 14.27
N ASP A 72 -11.79 -18.13 14.31
CA ASP A 72 -12.84 -17.17 14.02
C ASP A 72 -12.93 -16.09 15.09
N GLN A 73 -12.73 -16.42 16.36
CA GLN A 73 -12.61 -15.45 17.44
C GLN A 73 -11.40 -14.53 17.28
N ILE A 74 -10.23 -15.07 16.94
CA ILE A 74 -9.02 -14.30 16.67
C ILE A 74 -9.24 -13.37 15.48
N LYS A 75 -9.83 -13.85 14.39
CA LYS A 75 -10.16 -13.03 13.23
C LYS A 75 -11.11 -11.89 13.59
N SER A 76 -12.18 -12.19 14.32
CA SER A 76 -13.15 -11.18 14.76
C SER A 76 -12.49 -10.15 15.67
N ALA A 77 -11.72 -10.57 16.67
CA ALA A 77 -10.97 -9.67 17.54
C ALA A 77 -9.93 -8.83 16.79
N MET A 78 -9.23 -9.42 15.81
CA MET A 78 -8.31 -8.66 14.95
C MET A 78 -9.03 -7.68 14.02
N ILE A 79 -10.30 -7.92 13.69
CA ILE A 79 -11.12 -6.99 12.91
C ILE A 79 -11.64 -5.88 13.82
N GLU A 80 -12.05 -6.20 15.04
CA GLU A 80 -12.50 -5.24 16.05
C GLU A 80 -11.34 -4.38 16.59
N ASP A 81 -10.15 -4.94 16.77
CA ASP A 81 -8.89 -4.23 17.09
C ASP A 81 -8.35 -3.42 15.88
N ARG A 82 -8.91 -3.64 14.70
CA ARG A 82 -8.72 -2.79 13.54
C ARG A 82 -9.54 -1.52 13.73
N VAL A 83 -9.00 -0.67 14.65
CA VAL A 83 -8.92 0.74 14.37
C VAL A 83 -10.28 1.36 14.04
N GLU A 84 -10.69 2.26 14.92
CA GLU A 84 -11.43 3.43 14.45
C GLU A 84 -10.84 3.82 13.09
N PRO A 85 -11.66 4.04 12.06
CA PRO A 85 -11.14 4.40 10.76
C PRO A 85 -10.16 5.55 10.96
N ALA A 86 -8.93 5.35 10.58
CA ALA A 86 -7.90 6.38 10.71
C ALA A 86 -8.49 7.68 10.16
N PRO A 87 -8.24 8.83 10.79
CA PRO A 87 -8.78 10.08 10.30
C PRO A 87 -8.41 10.24 8.81
N PRO A 88 -9.24 10.91 8.01
CA PRO A 88 -8.97 11.14 6.61
C PRO A 88 -7.53 11.61 6.41
N CYS A 89 -6.82 10.98 5.51
CA CYS A 89 -5.44 11.33 5.21
C CYS A 89 -5.20 11.33 3.69
N ILE A 90 -4.11 11.96 3.29
CA ILE A 90 -3.61 11.93 1.92
C ILE A 90 -2.61 10.79 1.79
N VAL A 91 -2.79 9.94 0.78
CA VAL A 91 -1.83 8.93 0.35
C VAL A 91 -1.12 9.46 -0.90
N ALA A 92 0.07 9.99 -0.72
CA ALA A 92 0.90 10.49 -1.79
C ALA A 92 1.72 9.33 -2.39
N LEU A 93 1.43 8.98 -3.65
CA LEU A 93 2.16 7.95 -4.39
C LEU A 93 3.33 8.60 -5.14
N VAL A 94 4.54 8.36 -4.67
CA VAL A 94 5.78 8.90 -5.24
C VAL A 94 6.55 7.79 -5.94
N GLY A 95 7.36 8.12 -6.92
CA GLY A 95 8.22 7.16 -7.62
C GLY A 95 8.36 7.47 -9.10
N PRO A 96 9.27 6.78 -9.80
CA PRO A 96 9.60 7.05 -11.18
C PRO A 96 8.43 6.92 -12.14
N SER A 97 8.57 7.56 -13.29
CA SER A 97 7.66 7.31 -14.40
C SER A 97 7.69 5.81 -14.77
N GLY A 98 6.51 5.24 -15.01
CA GLY A 98 6.40 3.80 -15.29
C GLY A 98 6.36 2.89 -14.06
N SER A 99 6.41 3.42 -12.82
CA SER A 99 6.34 2.62 -11.60
C SER A 99 4.93 2.15 -11.21
N GLY A 100 3.90 2.46 -12.00
CA GLY A 100 2.55 1.97 -11.78
C GLY A 100 1.66 2.86 -10.88
N LYS A 101 2.09 4.07 -10.52
CA LYS A 101 1.32 4.98 -9.66
C LYS A 101 -0.14 5.17 -10.11
N ASN A 102 -0.34 5.45 -11.39
CA ASN A 102 -1.70 5.69 -11.92
C ASN A 102 -2.58 4.43 -11.84
N GLU A 103 -2.01 3.25 -12.07
CA GLU A 103 -2.73 1.99 -11.94
C GLU A 103 -3.11 1.70 -10.48
N ILE A 104 -2.19 1.94 -9.55
CA ILE A 104 -2.46 1.83 -8.11
C ILE A 104 -3.56 2.82 -7.72
N THR A 105 -3.47 4.08 -8.16
CA THR A 105 -4.48 5.11 -7.91
C THR A 105 -5.86 4.65 -8.40
N ARG A 106 -5.95 4.16 -9.64
CA ARG A 106 -7.20 3.66 -10.21
C ARG A 106 -7.80 2.54 -9.36
N LYS A 107 -6.99 1.53 -9.00
CA LYS A 107 -7.44 0.40 -8.18
C LYS A 107 -7.89 0.83 -6.78
N LEU A 108 -7.20 1.77 -6.15
CA LEU A 108 -7.61 2.31 -4.85
C LEU A 108 -8.96 3.03 -4.96
N CYS A 109 -9.17 3.83 -5.99
CA CYS A 109 -10.46 4.50 -6.21
C CYS A 109 -11.61 3.51 -6.48
N GLU A 110 -11.36 2.39 -7.15
CA GLU A 110 -12.35 1.33 -7.38
C GLU A 110 -12.86 0.70 -6.08
N THR A 111 -12.10 0.79 -4.98
CA THR A 111 -12.57 0.33 -3.67
C THR A 111 -13.67 1.21 -3.07
N GLY A 112 -13.94 2.38 -3.64
CA GLY A 112 -14.88 3.37 -3.12
C GLY A 112 -14.41 4.12 -1.87
N ARG A 113 -13.20 3.80 -1.34
CA ARG A 113 -12.64 4.40 -0.12
C ARG A 113 -11.74 5.58 -0.39
N PHE A 114 -11.20 5.69 -1.61
CA PHE A 114 -10.24 6.71 -2.01
C PHE A 114 -10.78 7.56 -3.15
N THR A 115 -10.43 8.83 -3.13
CA THR A 115 -10.78 9.79 -4.17
C THR A 115 -9.53 10.53 -4.64
N VAL A 116 -9.45 10.84 -5.93
CA VAL A 116 -8.41 11.69 -6.50
C VAL A 116 -8.93 13.12 -6.57
N PRO A 117 -8.21 14.12 -6.03
CA PRO A 117 -8.57 15.52 -6.20
C PRO A 117 -8.36 15.96 -7.63
N ARG A 118 -9.04 17.04 -8.02
CA ARG A 118 -8.83 17.69 -9.31
C ARG A 118 -7.43 18.26 -9.41
N ALA A 119 -6.71 17.90 -10.46
CA ALA A 119 -5.41 18.49 -10.80
C ALA A 119 -5.56 19.48 -11.96
N TYR A 120 -4.78 20.55 -11.95
CA TYR A 120 -4.76 21.56 -13.01
C TYR A 120 -3.44 21.44 -13.78
N THR A 121 -3.50 21.59 -15.10
CA THR A 121 -2.31 21.50 -15.94
C THR A 121 -2.40 22.41 -17.16
N THR A 122 -1.24 22.86 -17.63
CA THR A 122 -1.12 23.57 -18.91
C THR A 122 -0.97 22.59 -20.09
N LYS A 123 -0.84 21.30 -19.85
CA LYS A 123 -0.86 20.27 -20.91
C LYS A 123 -2.28 20.03 -21.38
N SER A 124 -2.48 19.98 -22.69
CA SER A 124 -3.77 19.54 -23.24
C SER A 124 -3.97 18.05 -22.95
N VAL A 125 -4.96 17.74 -22.13
CA VAL A 125 -5.31 16.38 -21.73
C VAL A 125 -6.82 16.18 -21.82
N SER A 126 -7.25 14.94 -22.05
CA SER A 126 -8.65 14.54 -22.15
C SER A 126 -8.99 13.45 -21.12
N ASP A 127 -8.63 13.67 -19.87
CA ASP A 127 -8.99 12.76 -18.79
C ASP A 127 -9.94 13.44 -17.77
N ARG A 128 -10.46 12.65 -16.83
CA ARG A 128 -11.45 13.14 -15.84
C ARG A 128 -10.78 13.78 -14.61
N ILE A 129 -9.47 13.65 -14.47
CA ILE A 129 -8.72 14.07 -13.28
C ILE A 129 -8.14 15.45 -13.48
N HIS A 130 -7.65 15.73 -14.70
CA HIS A 130 -6.99 16.99 -15.02
C HIS A 130 -7.96 18.00 -15.63
N THR A 131 -7.79 19.23 -15.20
CA THR A 131 -8.42 20.40 -15.82
C THR A 131 -7.32 21.17 -16.57
N THR A 132 -7.44 21.22 -17.88
CA THR A 132 -6.53 22.03 -18.72
C THR A 132 -6.86 23.50 -18.54
N ILE A 133 -5.84 24.31 -18.22
CA ILE A 133 -5.91 25.77 -18.14
C ILE A 133 -4.74 26.39 -18.93
N THR A 134 -4.85 27.66 -19.29
CA THR A 134 -3.77 28.36 -19.97
C THR A 134 -2.61 28.68 -19.03
N GLU A 135 -1.43 29.01 -19.56
CA GLU A 135 -0.27 29.40 -18.75
C GLU A 135 -0.58 30.69 -17.98
N GLU A 136 -1.31 31.66 -18.60
CA GLU A 136 -1.71 32.88 -17.94
C GLU A 136 -2.67 32.62 -16.79
N GLU A 137 -3.63 31.71 -16.97
CA GLU A 137 -4.55 31.29 -15.91
C GLU A 137 -3.83 30.58 -14.78
N PHE A 138 -2.86 29.71 -15.11
CA PHE A 138 -2.06 29.01 -14.12
C PHE A 138 -1.27 30.01 -13.25
N ILE A 139 -0.63 31.00 -13.86
CA ILE A 139 0.12 32.05 -13.16
C ILE A 139 -0.84 32.89 -12.29
N ARG A 140 -2.00 33.29 -12.81
CA ARG A 140 -2.99 34.08 -12.08
C ARG A 140 -3.54 33.35 -10.86
N CYS A 141 -3.69 32.04 -10.94
CA CYS A 141 -4.23 31.21 -9.85
C CYS A 141 -3.14 30.67 -8.90
N ARG A 142 -1.89 31.08 -9.06
CA ARG A 142 -0.73 30.48 -8.36
C ARG A 142 -0.93 30.37 -6.84
N ASP A 143 -1.47 31.38 -6.21
CA ASP A 143 -1.67 31.43 -4.75
C ASP A 143 -2.82 30.52 -4.28
N THR A 144 -3.59 29.97 -5.20
CA THR A 144 -4.65 29.00 -4.87
C THR A 144 -4.16 27.55 -4.88
N PHE A 145 -2.94 27.31 -5.35
CA PHE A 145 -2.36 25.96 -5.37
C PHE A 145 -1.62 25.68 -4.06
N ILE A 146 -1.82 24.47 -3.54
CA ILE A 146 -1.07 23.96 -2.38
C ILE A 146 0.34 23.50 -2.82
N GLU A 147 0.41 22.96 -4.02
CA GLU A 147 1.67 22.55 -4.66
C GLU A 147 1.63 22.87 -6.16
N THR A 148 2.77 23.13 -6.73
CA THR A 148 2.95 23.24 -8.19
C THR A 148 4.25 22.59 -8.61
N THR A 149 4.24 21.93 -9.75
CA THR A 149 5.45 21.37 -10.38
C THR A 149 5.49 21.69 -11.87
N ARG A 150 6.68 21.74 -12.43
CA ARG A 150 6.88 21.81 -13.89
C ARG A 150 7.56 20.54 -14.36
N TYR A 151 6.93 19.87 -15.31
CA TYR A 151 7.44 18.63 -15.86
C TYR A 151 7.22 18.57 -17.37
N ALA A 152 8.27 18.22 -18.14
CA ALA A 152 8.24 18.16 -19.60
C ALA A 152 7.68 19.43 -20.26
N GLY A 153 7.98 20.62 -19.73
CA GLY A 153 7.54 21.91 -20.26
C GLY A 153 6.14 22.37 -19.83
N TYR A 154 5.39 21.52 -19.13
CA TYR A 154 4.04 21.84 -18.65
C TYR A 154 4.02 22.09 -17.14
N ALA A 155 3.09 22.95 -16.73
CA ALA A 155 2.81 23.19 -15.30
C ALA A 155 1.69 22.25 -14.81
N TYR A 156 1.81 21.84 -13.57
CA TYR A 156 0.82 21.03 -12.85
C TYR A 156 0.63 21.62 -11.46
N GLY A 157 -0.58 21.51 -10.91
CA GLY A 157 -0.84 21.96 -9.56
C GLY A 157 -2.19 21.49 -9.03
N THR A 158 -2.29 21.41 -7.72
CA THR A 158 -3.50 21.03 -7.00
C THR A 158 -3.95 22.19 -6.10
N LYS A 159 -5.22 22.54 -6.15
CA LYS A 159 -5.74 23.68 -5.38
C LYS A 159 -6.09 23.28 -3.94
N TRP A 160 -5.86 24.21 -3.02
CA TRP A 160 -6.29 24.08 -1.62
C TRP A 160 -7.75 23.67 -1.46
N LYS A 161 -8.62 24.32 -2.23
CA LYS A 161 -10.06 24.09 -2.16
C LYS A 161 -10.42 22.64 -2.44
N ASP A 162 -9.85 22.05 -3.49
CA ASP A 162 -10.19 20.68 -3.92
C ASP A 162 -9.77 19.63 -2.87
N ILE A 163 -8.63 19.83 -2.20
CA ILE A 163 -8.19 18.96 -1.10
C ILE A 163 -9.05 19.16 0.14
N THR A 164 -9.29 20.41 0.53
CA THR A 164 -10.04 20.74 1.75
C THR A 164 -11.46 20.20 1.69
N GLU A 165 -12.13 20.30 0.55
CA GLU A 165 -13.49 19.78 0.35
C GLU A 165 -13.54 18.25 0.54
N LEU A 166 -12.58 17.53 -0.03
CA LEU A 166 -12.51 16.07 0.11
C LEU A 166 -12.20 15.63 1.54
N MET A 167 -11.23 16.27 2.18
CA MET A 167 -10.83 15.97 3.56
C MET A 167 -11.97 16.25 4.55
N ASN A 168 -12.66 17.37 4.40
CA ASN A 168 -13.82 17.71 5.23
C ASN A 168 -15.02 16.77 4.99
N GLY A 169 -15.10 16.20 3.79
CA GLY A 169 -16.07 15.13 3.47
C GLY A 169 -15.74 13.77 4.05
N GLY A 170 -14.65 13.65 4.83
CA GLY A 170 -14.24 12.39 5.46
C GLY A 170 -13.62 11.39 4.49
N GLN A 171 -13.16 11.83 3.31
CA GLN A 171 -12.61 10.94 2.28
C GLN A 171 -11.10 10.77 2.41
N TYR A 172 -10.63 9.58 2.13
CA TYR A 172 -9.20 9.35 1.92
C TYR A 172 -8.82 9.83 0.52
N VAL A 173 -7.78 10.64 0.44
CA VAL A 173 -7.30 11.20 -0.83
C VAL A 173 -6.09 10.40 -1.30
N VAL A 174 -6.05 9.99 -2.56
CA VAL A 174 -4.88 9.36 -3.17
C VAL A 174 -4.38 10.20 -4.34
N MET A 175 -3.07 10.49 -4.38
CA MET A 175 -2.47 11.37 -5.39
C MET A 175 -1.15 10.81 -5.90
N PRO A 176 -1.02 10.55 -7.22
CA PRO A 176 0.29 10.36 -7.83
C PRO A 176 0.97 11.73 -7.99
N MET A 177 2.16 11.89 -7.40
CA MET A 177 2.87 13.16 -7.45
C MET A 177 4.40 12.97 -7.36
N ASP A 178 5.15 14.04 -7.48
CA ASP A 178 6.57 14.05 -7.15
C ASP A 178 6.79 14.17 -5.63
N LEU A 179 8.05 13.96 -5.21
CA LEU A 179 8.40 14.02 -3.79
C LEU A 179 8.21 15.42 -3.20
N SER A 180 8.49 16.47 -3.97
CA SER A 180 8.39 17.86 -3.49
C SER A 180 6.93 18.22 -3.21
N GLY A 181 6.02 17.81 -4.09
CA GLY A 181 4.58 17.94 -3.88
C GLY A 181 4.10 17.15 -2.66
N ALA A 182 4.57 15.90 -2.49
CA ALA A 182 4.22 15.08 -1.33
C ALA A 182 4.67 15.71 0.00
N ILE A 183 5.89 16.28 0.04
CA ILE A 183 6.39 17.02 1.21
C ILE A 183 5.57 18.28 1.46
N ALA A 184 5.16 19.01 0.42
CA ALA A 184 4.28 20.17 0.57
C ALA A 184 2.93 19.76 1.17
N MET A 185 2.32 18.66 0.71
CA MET A 185 1.08 18.12 1.30
C MET A 185 1.26 17.77 2.78
N LYS A 186 2.34 17.06 3.12
CA LYS A 186 2.65 16.62 4.51
C LYS A 186 2.80 17.78 5.50
N ARG A 187 3.11 18.99 5.04
CA ARG A 187 3.19 20.20 5.89
C ARG A 187 1.82 20.72 6.33
N HIS A 188 0.77 20.40 5.59
CA HIS A 188 -0.56 21.01 5.76
C HIS A 188 -1.65 19.99 6.12
N TYR A 189 -1.47 18.73 5.73
CA TYR A 189 -2.43 17.66 5.96
C TYR A 189 -1.76 16.39 6.48
N PRO A 190 -2.48 15.56 7.24
CA PRO A 190 -2.04 14.20 7.53
C PRO A 190 -1.75 13.47 6.21
N THR A 191 -0.50 13.16 5.94
CA THR A 191 -0.05 12.60 4.66
C THR A 191 0.90 11.46 4.88
N VAL A 192 0.64 10.33 4.22
CA VAL A 192 1.53 9.18 4.12
C VAL A 192 2.14 9.16 2.73
N ILE A 193 3.46 9.11 2.65
CA ILE A 193 4.20 9.13 1.38
C ILE A 193 4.66 7.71 1.06
N ILE A 194 4.06 7.10 0.04
CA ILE A 194 4.36 5.74 -0.38
C ILE A 194 5.20 5.75 -1.65
N PHE A 195 6.38 5.12 -1.58
CA PHE A 195 7.23 4.98 -2.75
C PHE A 195 6.82 3.79 -3.61
N CYS A 196 6.40 4.08 -4.85
CA CYS A 196 6.02 3.07 -5.84
C CYS A 196 7.24 2.66 -6.68
N LYS A 197 7.56 1.37 -6.67
CA LYS A 197 8.72 0.81 -7.36
C LYS A 197 8.33 -0.49 -8.06
N CYS A 198 8.89 -0.71 -9.25
CA CYS A 198 8.86 -2.00 -9.93
C CYS A 198 10.25 -2.31 -10.53
N LYS A 199 10.39 -3.40 -11.27
CA LYS A 199 11.66 -3.75 -11.93
C LYS A 199 12.04 -2.66 -12.95
N ARG A 200 13.32 -2.32 -13.00
CA ARG A 200 13.87 -1.25 -13.87
C ARG A 200 13.46 -1.44 -15.33
N GLU A 201 13.54 -2.67 -15.83
CA GLU A 201 13.19 -3.02 -17.21
C GLU A 201 11.69 -2.75 -17.49
N GLN A 202 10.82 -2.99 -16.50
CA GLN A 202 9.39 -2.73 -16.60
C GLN A 202 9.10 -1.22 -16.66
N MET A 203 9.82 -0.42 -15.85
CA MET A 203 9.69 1.05 -15.90
C MET A 203 10.11 1.61 -17.24
N ILE A 204 11.26 1.18 -17.75
CA ILE A 204 11.78 1.59 -19.06
C ILE A 204 10.77 1.22 -20.16
N ARG A 205 10.32 -0.03 -20.19
CA ARG A 205 9.31 -0.49 -21.15
C ARG A 205 8.05 0.35 -21.10
N SER A 206 7.51 0.56 -19.89
CA SER A 206 6.31 1.37 -19.69
C SER A 206 6.46 2.82 -20.13
N ILE A 207 7.67 3.40 -20.06
CA ILE A 207 7.93 4.74 -20.60
C ILE A 207 7.95 4.71 -22.13
N LEU A 208 8.62 3.71 -22.73
CA LEU A 208 8.79 3.62 -24.18
C LEU A 208 7.49 3.30 -24.93
N GLU A 209 6.60 2.50 -24.31
CA GLU A 209 5.29 2.11 -24.88
C GLU A 209 4.23 3.23 -24.82
N LYS A 210 4.45 4.29 -24.04
CA LYS A 210 3.49 5.40 -23.99
C LYS A 210 3.49 6.23 -25.27
N GLU A 211 2.29 6.64 -25.66
CA GLU A 211 2.10 7.62 -26.75
C GLU A 211 2.54 9.01 -26.28
N MET A 212 3.78 9.34 -26.54
CA MET A 212 4.40 10.65 -26.30
C MET A 212 5.59 10.82 -27.23
N ASP A 213 6.06 12.05 -27.43
CA ASP A 213 7.23 12.32 -28.26
C ASP A 213 8.54 11.78 -27.65
N ASN A 214 9.56 11.67 -28.48
CA ASN A 214 10.87 11.13 -28.08
C ASN A 214 11.57 12.01 -27.03
N HIS A 215 11.34 13.31 -27.06
CA HIS A 215 11.94 14.24 -26.10
C HIS A 215 11.36 14.01 -24.69
N GLU A 216 10.04 13.87 -24.57
CA GLU A 216 9.39 13.55 -23.29
C GLU A 216 9.82 12.16 -22.79
N LYS A 217 9.93 11.15 -23.66
CA LYS A 217 10.47 9.83 -23.28
C LYS A 217 11.88 9.92 -22.73
N MET A 218 12.76 10.66 -23.41
CA MET A 218 14.15 10.87 -22.98
C MET A 218 14.21 11.53 -21.59
N LEU A 219 13.46 12.60 -21.35
CA LEU A 219 13.44 13.29 -20.06
C LEU A 219 13.01 12.35 -18.93
N ARG A 220 12.02 11.48 -19.17
CA ARG A 220 11.56 10.49 -18.20
C ARG A 220 12.59 9.40 -17.91
N LEU A 221 13.36 8.98 -18.91
CA LEU A 221 14.44 8.00 -18.72
C LEU A 221 15.62 8.63 -17.97
N VAL A 222 15.95 9.88 -18.23
CA VAL A 222 17.03 10.60 -17.54
C VAL A 222 16.68 10.82 -16.06
N SER A 223 15.44 11.16 -15.74
CA SER A 223 15.02 11.41 -14.35
C SER A 223 14.92 10.14 -13.51
N LEU A 224 14.78 8.96 -14.13
CA LEU A 224 14.47 7.69 -13.46
C LEU A 224 15.44 7.36 -12.31
N GLU A 225 16.74 7.46 -12.55
CA GLU A 225 17.76 7.10 -11.53
C GLU A 225 17.73 8.06 -10.33
N ASN A 226 17.45 9.35 -10.57
CA ASN A 226 17.33 10.34 -9.50
C ASN A 226 16.04 10.13 -8.69
N GLU A 227 14.94 9.81 -9.36
CA GLU A 227 13.67 9.53 -8.69
C GLU A 227 13.73 8.26 -7.83
N LEU A 228 14.52 7.24 -8.23
CA LEU A 228 14.73 6.03 -7.42
C LEU A 228 15.40 6.31 -6.06
N LYS A 229 16.23 7.35 -5.97
CA LYS A 229 16.87 7.76 -4.70
C LYS A 229 15.87 8.30 -3.68
N ASN A 230 14.73 8.78 -4.13
CA ASN A 230 13.68 9.34 -3.27
C ASN A 230 13.03 8.29 -2.35
N ALA A 231 13.24 7.00 -2.61
CA ALA A 231 12.69 5.92 -1.78
C ALA A 231 13.07 6.03 -0.30
N ALA A 232 14.28 6.53 -0.01
CA ALA A 232 14.76 6.71 1.36
C ALA A 232 14.10 7.87 2.13
N LEU A 233 13.32 8.71 1.42
CA LEU A 233 12.66 9.90 1.97
C LEU A 233 11.13 9.71 2.11
N CYS A 234 10.63 8.52 1.82
CA CYS A 234 9.22 8.15 1.95
C CYS A 234 8.96 7.41 3.27
N ASP A 235 7.69 7.36 3.68
CA ASP A 235 7.27 6.71 4.94
C ASP A 235 7.33 5.18 4.87
#